data_d6b31ebdc7627ba8cc26b140499cbf89
#
_entry.id   d6b31ebdc7627ba8cc26b140499cbf89
#
_cell.length_a   1.000
_cell.length_b   1.000
_cell.length_c   1.000
_cell.angle_alpha   90.00
_cell.angle_beta   90.00
_cell.angle_gamma   90.00
#
_symmetry.space_group_name_H-M   'P 1'
#
loop_
_entity.id
_entity.type
_entity.pdbx_description
1 polymer ?
#
loop_
_entity_poly.entity_id
_entity_poly.type
_entity_poly.pdbx_seq_one_letter_code
_entity_poly.pdbx_strand_id
1 'polypeptide(L)'
;MAEQQPRPILITGAGRRIGLALAHHFLQQRQPVIVSYRTPYPAIDGLREAGALCLQADFSSDDGILTFAEAVKSHTDGLRAIIHNASDWMAEKPGVPLSTVINRMMQIHVNAPYLLNHALEALLRGHGHAASDIIHITDYVVERGSDKHIAYAASKAALDNMTRSFARKLAPEVKVNAIAPSLIMFNEGDDEAYRQQALDKSLMKIAPVEKEISDLIDYLFTSRYVTGRSFAVDGGRPLR
;
A
#
# COMPACT_ATOMS: atom_id res chain seq x y z
N MET A 1 3.27 -21.89 -28.29
CA MET A 1 3.53 -21.69 -26.87
C MET A 1 2.27 -21.05 -26.33
N ALA A 2 1.61 -21.64 -25.32
CA ALA A 2 0.46 -21.00 -24.68
C ALA A 2 0.94 -19.66 -24.09
N GLU A 3 0.30 -18.56 -24.42
CA GLU A 3 0.53 -17.27 -23.78
C GLU A 3 0.27 -17.45 -22.27
N GLN A 4 1.32 -17.36 -21.50
CA GLN A 4 1.21 -17.46 -20.05
C GLN A 4 0.42 -16.23 -19.59
N GLN A 5 -0.75 -16.44 -18.99
CA GLN A 5 -1.55 -15.34 -18.49
C GLN A 5 -0.73 -14.48 -17.51
N PRO A 6 -0.82 -13.16 -17.61
CA PRO A 6 -0.06 -12.28 -16.71
C PRO A 6 -0.46 -12.54 -15.25
N ARG A 7 0.53 -12.66 -14.38
CA ARG A 7 0.34 -12.87 -12.94
C ARG A 7 -0.34 -11.64 -12.32
N PRO A 8 -1.34 -11.80 -11.44
CA PRO A 8 -2.05 -10.67 -10.88
C PRO A 8 -1.18 -9.81 -9.94
N ILE A 9 -1.59 -8.54 -9.80
CA ILE A 9 -1.13 -7.61 -8.77
C ILE A 9 -2.12 -7.67 -7.61
N LEU A 10 -1.63 -7.96 -6.40
CA LEU A 10 -2.42 -7.89 -5.18
C LEU A 10 -2.33 -6.49 -4.57
N ILE A 11 -3.47 -5.82 -4.35
CA ILE A 11 -3.56 -4.51 -3.72
C ILE A 11 -4.38 -4.61 -2.43
N THR A 12 -3.79 -4.32 -1.29
CA THR A 12 -4.55 -4.31 -0.03
C THR A 12 -5.25 -2.97 0.19
N GLY A 13 -6.52 -3.02 0.66
CA GLY A 13 -7.27 -1.81 0.99
C GLY A 13 -7.69 -0.97 -0.21
N ALA A 14 -8.24 -1.60 -1.26
CA ALA A 14 -8.59 -0.93 -2.51
C ALA A 14 -10.05 -0.43 -2.60
N GLY A 15 -10.79 -0.37 -1.50
CA GLY A 15 -12.19 0.08 -1.51
C GLY A 15 -12.36 1.58 -1.79
N ARG A 16 -11.31 2.39 -1.68
CA ARG A 16 -11.32 3.83 -1.88
C ARG A 16 -9.92 4.42 -2.08
N ARG A 17 -9.86 5.72 -2.47
CA ARG A 17 -8.63 6.53 -2.51
C ARG A 17 -7.51 5.88 -3.34
N ILE A 18 -6.26 5.94 -2.88
CA ILE A 18 -5.07 5.45 -3.60
C ILE A 18 -5.25 3.99 -4.04
N GLY A 19 -5.71 3.11 -3.18
CA GLY A 19 -5.88 1.69 -3.53
C GLY A 19 -6.89 1.46 -4.65
N LEU A 20 -8.01 2.21 -4.65
CA LEU A 20 -9.01 2.17 -5.72
C LEU A 20 -8.43 2.71 -7.04
N ALA A 21 -7.73 3.84 -6.98
CA ALA A 21 -7.10 4.44 -8.17
C ALA A 21 -6.06 3.50 -8.79
N LEU A 22 -5.22 2.85 -7.97
CA LEU A 22 -4.24 1.87 -8.43
C LEU A 22 -4.91 0.64 -9.07
N ALA A 23 -6.01 0.15 -8.48
CA ALA A 23 -6.76 -0.98 -9.07
C ALA A 23 -7.27 -0.62 -10.47
N HIS A 24 -7.89 0.54 -10.64
CA HIS A 24 -8.33 1.01 -11.96
C HIS A 24 -7.16 1.21 -12.93
N HIS A 25 -6.05 1.80 -12.48
CA HIS A 25 -4.86 2.01 -13.30
C HIS A 25 -4.34 0.70 -13.92
N PHE A 26 -4.18 -0.36 -13.12
CA PHE A 26 -3.69 -1.63 -13.61
C PHE A 26 -4.73 -2.39 -14.47
N LEU A 27 -6.02 -2.31 -14.13
CA LEU A 27 -7.08 -2.89 -14.96
C LEU A 27 -7.12 -2.24 -16.37
N GLN A 28 -6.93 -0.92 -16.46
CA GLN A 28 -6.83 -0.22 -17.75
C GLN A 28 -5.63 -0.69 -18.59
N GLN A 29 -4.55 -1.10 -17.94
CA GLN A 29 -3.38 -1.71 -18.58
C GLN A 29 -3.58 -3.21 -18.89
N ARG A 30 -4.79 -3.77 -18.68
CA ARG A 30 -5.12 -5.19 -18.82
C ARG A 30 -4.29 -6.10 -17.90
N GLN A 31 -3.79 -5.56 -16.81
CA GLN A 31 -3.10 -6.32 -15.78
C GLN A 31 -4.14 -6.93 -14.82
N PRO A 32 -4.16 -8.24 -14.59
CA PRO A 32 -5.06 -8.85 -13.60
C PRO A 32 -4.81 -8.28 -12.20
N VAL A 33 -5.89 -8.02 -11.47
CA VAL A 33 -5.83 -7.40 -10.14
C VAL A 33 -6.64 -8.22 -9.14
N ILE A 34 -6.02 -8.48 -7.99
CA ILE A 34 -6.69 -8.99 -6.79
C ILE A 34 -6.71 -7.85 -5.77
N VAL A 35 -7.85 -7.55 -5.20
CA VAL A 35 -7.96 -6.49 -4.19
C VAL A 35 -8.52 -7.01 -2.88
N SER A 36 -8.03 -6.48 -1.75
CA SER A 36 -8.74 -6.61 -0.48
C SER A 36 -9.54 -5.34 -0.17
N TYR A 37 -10.68 -5.53 0.50
CA TYR A 37 -11.48 -4.44 1.07
C TYR A 37 -12.06 -4.89 2.41
N ARG A 38 -12.21 -3.97 3.37
CA ARG A 38 -12.88 -4.24 4.65
C ARG A 38 -14.36 -3.88 4.57
N THR A 39 -14.64 -2.67 4.14
CA THR A 39 -15.99 -2.13 4.01
C THR A 39 -16.47 -2.25 2.56
N PRO A 40 -17.67 -2.78 2.30
CA PRO A 40 -18.21 -2.92 0.95
C PRO A 40 -18.72 -1.55 0.41
N TYR A 41 -17.80 -0.74 -0.07
CA TYR A 41 -18.15 0.49 -0.79
C TYR A 41 -18.70 0.17 -2.18
N PRO A 42 -19.61 1.01 -2.74
CA PRO A 42 -20.13 0.82 -4.11
C PRO A 42 -19.04 0.68 -5.19
N ALA A 43 -17.87 1.33 -4.99
CA ALA A 43 -16.73 1.22 -5.89
C ALA A 43 -16.19 -0.22 -6.05
N ILE A 44 -16.44 -1.11 -5.08
CA ILE A 44 -16.05 -2.52 -5.17
C ILE A 44 -16.81 -3.25 -6.28
N ASP A 45 -18.08 -2.91 -6.49
CA ASP A 45 -18.87 -3.51 -7.58
C ASP A 45 -18.35 -3.06 -8.94
N GLY A 46 -17.99 -1.78 -9.08
CA GLY A 46 -17.32 -1.28 -10.28
C GLY A 46 -15.97 -1.95 -10.55
N LEU A 47 -15.19 -2.30 -9.51
CA LEU A 47 -13.95 -3.07 -9.69
C LEU A 47 -14.23 -4.51 -10.16
N ARG A 48 -15.28 -5.17 -9.65
CA ARG A 48 -15.69 -6.51 -10.13
C ARG A 48 -16.13 -6.47 -11.58
N GLU A 49 -16.94 -5.50 -11.96
CA GLU A 49 -17.36 -5.30 -13.35
C GLU A 49 -16.18 -5.03 -14.28
N ALA A 50 -15.15 -4.33 -13.80
CA ALA A 50 -13.90 -4.10 -14.53
C ALA A 50 -12.96 -5.32 -14.56
N GLY A 51 -13.33 -6.44 -13.91
CA GLY A 51 -12.59 -7.70 -13.94
C GLY A 51 -11.62 -7.94 -12.78
N ALA A 52 -11.66 -7.14 -11.69
CA ALA A 52 -10.87 -7.42 -10.50
C ALA A 52 -11.46 -8.55 -9.66
N LEU A 53 -10.61 -9.39 -9.10
CA LEU A 53 -10.99 -10.29 -8.01
C LEU A 53 -11.03 -9.51 -6.70
N CYS A 54 -12.23 -9.32 -6.14
CA CYS A 54 -12.42 -8.53 -4.93
C CYS A 54 -12.72 -9.44 -3.74
N LEU A 55 -11.80 -9.52 -2.79
CA LEU A 55 -11.88 -10.37 -1.59
C LEU A 55 -12.09 -9.49 -0.35
N GLN A 56 -13.12 -9.78 0.44
CA GLN A 56 -13.32 -9.08 1.71
C GLN A 56 -12.35 -9.61 2.75
N ALA A 57 -11.69 -8.71 3.48
CA ALA A 57 -10.72 -9.06 4.51
C ALA A 57 -10.69 -8.04 5.64
N ASP A 58 -10.56 -8.52 6.87
CA ASP A 58 -10.31 -7.69 8.03
C ASP A 58 -8.93 -8.02 8.61
N PHE A 59 -8.03 -7.05 8.56
CA PHE A 59 -6.67 -7.17 9.06
C PHE A 59 -6.53 -6.74 10.53
N SER A 60 -7.62 -6.61 11.26
CA SER A 60 -7.60 -6.31 12.69
C SER A 60 -7.12 -7.48 13.56
N SER A 61 -7.00 -8.68 12.99
CA SER A 61 -6.47 -9.88 13.64
C SER A 61 -5.55 -10.66 12.70
N ASP A 62 -4.67 -11.47 13.29
CA ASP A 62 -3.76 -12.36 12.54
C ASP A 62 -4.55 -13.41 11.76
N ASP A 63 -5.63 -13.96 12.35
CA ASP A 63 -6.50 -14.93 11.69
C ASP A 63 -7.14 -14.34 10.41
N GLY A 64 -7.62 -13.09 10.47
CA GLY A 64 -8.17 -12.42 9.30
C GLY A 64 -7.14 -12.21 8.19
N ILE A 65 -5.90 -11.88 8.56
CA ILE A 65 -4.78 -11.73 7.63
C ILE A 65 -4.44 -13.07 6.96
N LEU A 66 -4.30 -14.14 7.75
CA LEU A 66 -3.93 -15.46 7.24
C LEU A 66 -5.06 -16.09 6.41
N THR A 67 -6.32 -15.92 6.83
CA THR A 67 -7.49 -16.34 6.03
C THR A 67 -7.50 -15.66 4.66
N PHE A 68 -7.19 -14.38 4.62
CA PHE A 68 -7.06 -13.66 3.34
C PHE A 68 -5.90 -14.19 2.49
N ALA A 69 -4.76 -14.51 3.10
CA ALA A 69 -3.63 -15.09 2.37
C ALA A 69 -4.01 -16.44 1.73
N GLU A 70 -4.73 -17.31 2.46
CA GLU A 70 -5.22 -18.58 1.90
C GLU A 70 -6.24 -18.35 0.78
N ALA A 71 -7.13 -17.39 0.91
CA ALA A 71 -8.04 -17.02 -0.17
C ALA A 71 -7.29 -16.57 -1.43
N VAL A 72 -6.22 -15.77 -1.31
CA VAL A 72 -5.38 -15.39 -2.46
C VAL A 72 -4.74 -16.62 -3.11
N LYS A 73 -4.15 -17.54 -2.32
CA LYS A 73 -3.52 -18.76 -2.81
C LYS A 73 -4.49 -19.68 -3.56
N SER A 74 -5.78 -19.69 -3.18
CA SER A 74 -6.78 -20.51 -3.87
C SER A 74 -7.16 -19.98 -5.26
N HIS A 75 -6.76 -18.75 -5.62
CA HIS A 75 -7.13 -18.08 -6.86
C HIS A 75 -5.96 -17.89 -7.84
N THR A 76 -4.71 -18.07 -7.41
CA THR A 76 -3.55 -17.88 -8.29
C THR A 76 -2.34 -18.67 -7.83
N ASP A 77 -1.54 -19.14 -8.80
CA ASP A 77 -0.26 -19.82 -8.57
C ASP A 77 0.95 -18.87 -8.59
N GLY A 78 0.73 -17.56 -8.79
CA GLY A 78 1.81 -16.60 -8.82
C GLY A 78 1.31 -15.16 -8.76
N LEU A 79 2.10 -14.27 -8.15
CA LEU A 79 1.85 -12.84 -8.07
C LEU A 79 2.92 -12.05 -8.82
N ARG A 80 2.50 -11.05 -9.60
CA ARG A 80 3.41 -10.06 -10.17
C ARG A 80 3.90 -9.10 -9.09
N ALA A 81 3.00 -8.69 -8.21
CA ALA A 81 3.36 -7.80 -7.11
C ALA A 81 2.35 -7.88 -5.95
N ILE A 82 2.81 -7.42 -4.78
CA ILE A 82 1.96 -7.07 -3.64
C ILE A 82 2.14 -5.58 -3.35
N ILE A 83 1.04 -4.82 -3.33
CA ILE A 83 1.01 -3.41 -2.93
C ILE A 83 0.30 -3.32 -1.58
N HIS A 84 1.06 -3.10 -0.52
CA HIS A 84 0.54 -2.90 0.83
C HIS A 84 0.06 -1.46 0.99
N ASN A 85 -1.21 -1.24 0.65
CA ASN A 85 -1.87 0.06 0.74
C ASN A 85 -2.90 0.13 1.89
N ALA A 86 -3.37 -1.02 2.41
CA ALA A 86 -4.30 -1.03 3.53
C ALA A 86 -3.75 -0.21 4.71
N SER A 87 -4.55 0.72 5.19
CA SER A 87 -4.19 1.62 6.27
C SER A 87 -5.41 1.92 7.13
N ASP A 88 -5.15 2.19 8.38
CA ASP A 88 -6.13 2.72 9.33
C ASP A 88 -5.51 3.92 10.05
N TRP A 89 -6.36 4.67 10.71
CA TRP A 89 -5.93 5.83 11.47
C TRP A 89 -6.73 5.95 12.76
N MET A 90 -6.03 6.07 13.86
CA MET A 90 -6.62 6.31 15.17
C MET A 90 -5.80 7.37 15.89
N ALA A 91 -6.47 8.43 16.35
CA ALA A 91 -5.81 9.49 17.09
C ALA A 91 -5.64 9.11 18.56
N GLU A 92 -4.55 9.59 19.15
CA GLU A 92 -4.37 9.65 20.60
C GLU A 92 -5.32 10.70 21.18
N LYS A 93 -6.47 10.27 21.72
CA LYS A 93 -7.50 11.14 22.30
C LYS A 93 -7.76 10.80 23.76
N PRO A 94 -8.18 11.78 24.60
CA PRO A 94 -8.66 11.50 25.94
C PRO A 94 -9.75 10.42 25.95
N GLY A 95 -9.64 9.46 26.86
CA GLY A 95 -10.60 8.34 26.98
C GLY A 95 -10.31 7.13 26.10
N VAL A 96 -9.35 7.20 25.16
CA VAL A 96 -8.88 6.04 24.40
C VAL A 96 -7.58 5.54 25.02
N PRO A 97 -7.50 4.26 25.45
CA PRO A 97 -6.23 3.70 25.96
C PRO A 97 -5.12 3.79 24.93
N LEU A 98 -3.97 4.33 25.31
CA LEU A 98 -2.83 4.47 24.39
C LEU A 98 -2.35 3.13 23.82
N SER A 99 -2.44 2.05 24.63
CA SER A 99 -2.15 0.68 24.15
C SER A 99 -3.08 0.23 23.02
N THR A 100 -4.36 0.63 23.06
CA THR A 100 -5.30 0.33 21.97
C THR A 100 -4.88 1.05 20.67
N VAL A 101 -4.46 2.31 20.76
CA VAL A 101 -4.03 3.09 19.62
C VAL A 101 -2.78 2.48 18.96
N ILE A 102 -1.73 2.27 19.75
CA ILE A 102 -0.48 1.72 19.22
C ILE A 102 -0.67 0.29 18.66
N ASN A 103 -1.38 -0.58 19.38
CA ASN A 103 -1.61 -1.95 18.94
C ASN A 103 -2.38 -1.98 17.60
N ARG A 104 -3.42 -1.13 17.45
CA ARG A 104 -4.17 -1.03 16.19
C ARG A 104 -3.31 -0.54 15.04
N MET A 105 -2.48 0.48 15.24
CA MET A 105 -1.58 0.99 14.19
C MET A 105 -0.54 -0.07 13.80
N MET A 106 0.04 -0.77 14.77
CA MET A 106 1.00 -1.85 14.52
C MET A 106 0.34 -3.04 13.82
N GLN A 107 -0.88 -3.41 14.18
CA GLN A 107 -1.59 -4.53 13.57
C GLN A 107 -1.79 -4.32 12.06
N ILE A 108 -2.25 -3.13 11.65
CA ILE A 108 -2.56 -2.85 10.25
C ILE A 108 -1.30 -2.54 9.43
N HIS A 109 -0.36 -1.77 9.97
CA HIS A 109 0.78 -1.28 9.21
C HIS A 109 2.02 -2.18 9.29
N VAL A 110 2.09 -3.06 10.29
CA VAL A 110 3.26 -3.91 10.52
C VAL A 110 2.90 -5.39 10.45
N ASN A 111 1.99 -5.88 11.30
CA ASN A 111 1.66 -7.30 11.34
C ASN A 111 1.04 -7.77 10.02
N ALA A 112 0.09 -7.01 9.44
CA ALA A 112 -0.54 -7.41 8.20
C ALA A 112 0.46 -7.53 7.03
N PRO A 113 1.29 -6.52 6.69
CA PRO A 113 2.32 -6.68 5.66
C PRO A 113 3.34 -7.78 5.99
N TYR A 114 3.75 -7.92 7.25
CA TYR A 114 4.70 -8.94 7.68
C TYR A 114 4.16 -10.35 7.40
N LEU A 115 2.96 -10.65 7.88
CA LEU A 115 2.34 -11.97 7.74
C LEU A 115 2.01 -12.27 6.28
N LEU A 116 1.47 -11.30 5.52
CA LEU A 116 1.16 -11.48 4.10
C LEU A 116 2.43 -11.70 3.27
N ASN A 117 3.51 -10.96 3.51
CA ASN A 117 4.77 -11.18 2.80
C ASN A 117 5.32 -12.59 3.04
N HIS A 118 5.23 -13.12 4.26
CA HIS A 118 5.66 -14.48 4.56
C HIS A 118 4.72 -15.53 3.98
N ALA A 119 3.41 -15.35 4.14
CA ALA A 119 2.42 -16.33 3.67
C ALA A 119 2.37 -16.44 2.15
N LEU A 120 2.63 -15.33 1.42
CA LEU A 120 2.55 -15.26 -0.03
C LEU A 120 3.92 -15.27 -0.73
N GLU A 121 5.02 -15.46 0.01
CA GLU A 121 6.39 -15.46 -0.54
C GLU A 121 6.53 -16.42 -1.72
N ALA A 122 5.96 -17.62 -1.61
CA ALA A 122 6.04 -18.64 -2.66
C ALA A 122 5.40 -18.20 -3.98
N LEU A 123 4.36 -17.35 -3.94
CA LEU A 123 3.70 -16.81 -5.14
C LEU A 123 4.53 -15.72 -5.85
N LEU A 124 5.50 -15.13 -5.16
CA LEU A 124 6.38 -14.10 -5.72
C LEU A 124 7.69 -14.66 -6.28
N ARG A 125 8.13 -15.83 -5.78
CA ARG A 125 9.39 -16.48 -6.19
C ARG A 125 9.21 -17.43 -7.37
N GLY A 126 10.33 -17.86 -7.94
CA GLY A 126 10.36 -18.86 -9.02
C GLY A 126 10.07 -18.29 -10.42
N HIS A 127 10.01 -16.97 -10.56
CA HIS A 127 9.69 -16.32 -11.83
C HIS A 127 10.89 -15.61 -12.49
N GLY A 128 12.07 -15.72 -11.89
CA GLY A 128 13.32 -15.12 -12.38
C GLY A 128 13.76 -13.87 -11.61
N HIS A 129 14.91 -13.31 -11.99
CA HIS A 129 15.49 -12.15 -11.33
C HIS A 129 14.65 -10.90 -11.51
N ALA A 130 14.34 -10.22 -10.42
CA ALA A 130 13.54 -9.00 -10.38
C ALA A 130 12.18 -9.12 -11.10
N ALA A 131 11.61 -10.33 -11.09
CA ALA A 131 10.36 -10.62 -11.80
C ALA A 131 9.11 -10.32 -10.98
N SER A 132 9.26 -10.03 -9.68
CA SER A 132 8.17 -9.69 -8.79
C SER A 132 8.54 -8.51 -7.88
N ASP A 133 7.51 -7.85 -7.35
CA ASP A 133 7.67 -6.64 -6.53
C ASP A 133 6.81 -6.69 -5.26
N ILE A 134 7.31 -6.08 -4.20
CA ILE A 134 6.53 -5.68 -3.03
C ILE A 134 6.67 -4.16 -2.89
N ILE A 135 5.55 -3.47 -2.81
CA ILE A 135 5.47 -2.02 -2.58
C ILE A 135 4.76 -1.75 -1.27
N HIS A 136 5.43 -1.07 -0.35
CA HIS A 136 4.84 -0.59 0.89
C HIS A 136 4.43 0.88 0.75
N ILE A 137 3.15 1.20 0.94
CA ILE A 137 2.71 2.60 1.03
C ILE A 137 2.92 3.05 2.48
N THR A 138 4.01 3.78 2.69
CA THR A 138 4.38 4.35 3.98
C THR A 138 3.75 5.74 4.17
N ASP A 139 4.49 6.72 4.63
CA ASP A 139 4.04 8.10 4.79
C ASP A 139 5.26 9.00 4.97
N TYR A 140 5.19 10.27 4.58
CA TYR A 140 6.26 11.26 4.78
C TYR A 140 6.63 11.48 6.26
N VAL A 141 5.74 11.15 7.20
CA VAL A 141 6.00 11.25 8.65
C VAL A 141 7.10 10.30 9.12
N VAL A 142 7.51 9.31 8.30
CA VAL A 142 8.63 8.42 8.61
C VAL A 142 9.93 9.18 8.84
N GLU A 143 10.16 10.24 8.06
CA GLU A 143 11.37 11.06 8.19
C GLU A 143 11.24 12.15 9.26
N ARG A 144 10.02 12.68 9.43
CA ARG A 144 9.78 13.84 10.27
C ARG A 144 9.32 13.50 11.69
N GLY A 145 8.63 12.37 11.85
CA GLY A 145 7.82 12.08 13.04
C GLY A 145 6.51 12.87 13.09
N SER A 146 5.74 12.70 14.16
CA SER A 146 4.51 13.43 14.43
C SER A 146 4.30 13.59 15.93
N ASP A 147 4.08 14.81 16.40
CA ASP A 147 3.72 15.12 17.78
C ASP A 147 2.25 14.80 18.11
N LYS A 148 1.40 14.72 17.08
CA LYS A 148 -0.04 14.49 17.20
C LYS A 148 -0.46 13.04 16.96
N HIS A 149 0.36 12.25 16.26
CA HIS A 149 0.04 10.89 15.80
C HIS A 149 1.26 9.99 15.93
N ILE A 150 1.76 9.85 17.17
CA ILE A 150 3.02 9.14 17.48
C ILE A 150 2.90 7.66 17.09
N ALA A 151 1.82 6.99 17.46
CA ALA A 151 1.60 5.57 17.16
C ALA A 151 1.52 5.30 15.65
N TYR A 152 0.84 6.17 14.90
CA TYR A 152 0.78 6.08 13.44
C TYR A 152 2.16 6.26 12.83
N ALA A 153 2.89 7.33 13.19
CA ALA A 153 4.22 7.60 12.66
C ALA A 153 5.20 6.47 12.97
N ALA A 154 5.18 5.93 14.21
CA ALA A 154 5.99 4.81 14.62
C ALA A 154 5.69 3.54 13.79
N SER A 155 4.41 3.23 13.54
CA SER A 155 4.03 2.07 12.74
C SER A 155 4.46 2.20 11.26
N LYS A 156 4.35 3.40 10.68
CA LYS A 156 4.84 3.66 9.31
C LYS A 156 6.37 3.61 9.22
N ALA A 157 7.08 4.05 10.24
CA ALA A 157 8.54 3.91 10.31
C ALA A 157 8.98 2.43 10.42
N ALA A 158 8.23 1.61 11.16
CA ALA A 158 8.46 0.18 11.22
C ALA A 158 8.22 -0.49 9.85
N LEU A 159 7.16 -0.13 9.14
CA LEU A 159 6.89 -0.61 7.76
C LEU A 159 8.02 -0.20 6.80
N ASP A 160 8.54 1.03 6.91
CA ASP A 160 9.67 1.50 6.11
C ASP A 160 10.94 0.68 6.39
N ASN A 161 11.21 0.36 7.65
CA ASN A 161 12.34 -0.51 7.97
C ASN A 161 12.16 -1.93 7.41
N MET A 162 10.94 -2.51 7.46
CA MET A 162 10.63 -3.81 6.88
C MET A 162 10.90 -3.87 5.38
N THR A 163 10.75 -2.76 4.65
CA THR A 163 11.12 -2.66 3.23
C THR A 163 12.56 -3.10 3.00
N ARG A 164 13.49 -2.60 3.80
CA ARG A 164 14.91 -2.95 3.69
C ARG A 164 15.18 -4.40 4.09
N SER A 165 14.51 -4.89 5.11
CA SER A 165 14.66 -6.24 5.61
C SER A 165 14.15 -7.29 4.60
N PHE A 166 12.96 -7.08 4.03
CA PHE A 166 12.43 -7.95 3.00
C PHE A 166 13.20 -7.83 1.68
N ALA A 167 13.70 -6.66 1.30
CA ALA A 167 14.58 -6.52 0.14
C ALA A 167 15.82 -7.40 0.24
N ARG A 168 16.45 -7.45 1.42
CA ARG A 168 17.60 -8.36 1.67
C ARG A 168 17.21 -9.84 1.64
N LYS A 169 16.05 -10.18 2.19
CA LYS A 169 15.58 -11.57 2.27
C LYS A 169 15.17 -12.13 0.91
N LEU A 170 14.54 -11.32 0.06
CA LEU A 170 13.84 -11.78 -1.14
C LEU A 170 14.64 -11.55 -2.44
N ALA A 171 15.72 -10.76 -2.40
CA ALA A 171 16.60 -10.62 -3.55
C ALA A 171 17.27 -11.96 -3.91
N PRO A 172 17.58 -12.20 -5.19
CA PRO A 172 17.45 -11.30 -6.34
C PRO A 172 16.08 -11.43 -7.07
N GLU A 173 15.19 -12.28 -6.64
CA GLU A 173 13.97 -12.61 -7.37
C GLU A 173 12.88 -11.54 -7.20
N VAL A 174 12.77 -10.99 -5.99
CA VAL A 174 11.72 -10.02 -5.63
C VAL A 174 12.37 -8.71 -5.19
N LYS A 175 11.94 -7.60 -5.79
CA LYS A 175 12.30 -6.25 -5.34
C LYS A 175 11.30 -5.77 -4.30
N VAL A 176 11.78 -5.08 -3.28
CA VAL A 176 10.92 -4.52 -2.23
C VAL A 176 11.27 -3.06 -2.03
N ASN A 177 10.30 -2.17 -2.28
CA ASN A 177 10.46 -0.73 -2.15
C ASN A 177 9.29 -0.12 -1.38
N ALA A 178 9.47 1.09 -0.89
CA ALA A 178 8.42 1.88 -0.24
C ALA A 178 8.15 3.16 -1.01
N ILE A 179 6.92 3.62 -0.94
CA ILE A 179 6.50 4.96 -1.39
C ILE A 179 5.97 5.68 -0.17
N ALA A 180 6.49 6.87 0.09
CA ALA A 180 6.18 7.71 1.24
C ALA A 180 5.41 8.96 0.78
N PRO A 181 4.08 8.88 0.60
CA PRO A 181 3.29 10.02 0.19
C PRO A 181 3.04 10.99 1.34
N SER A 182 2.76 12.24 1.00
CA SER A 182 2.07 13.16 1.89
C SER A 182 0.58 13.21 1.53
N LEU A 183 -0.01 14.41 1.46
CA LEU A 183 -1.36 14.57 0.94
C LEU A 183 -1.38 14.25 -0.56
N ILE A 184 -2.11 13.22 -0.96
CA ILE A 184 -2.29 12.85 -2.38
C ILE A 184 -3.70 13.19 -2.87
N MET A 185 -4.70 13.13 -1.99
CA MET A 185 -6.10 13.34 -2.34
C MET A 185 -6.80 14.09 -1.22
N PHE A 186 -7.62 15.05 -1.58
CA PHE A 186 -8.57 15.65 -0.66
C PHE A 186 -9.79 14.74 -0.43
N ASN A 187 -10.46 14.90 0.70
CA ASN A 187 -11.75 14.28 0.92
C ASN A 187 -12.86 15.16 0.32
N GLU A 188 -14.01 14.59 0.02
CA GLU A 188 -15.16 15.33 -0.51
C GLU A 188 -15.65 16.44 0.44
N GLY A 189 -15.49 16.25 1.75
CA GLY A 189 -15.88 17.22 2.79
C GLY A 189 -14.82 18.28 3.14
N ASP A 190 -13.63 18.24 2.52
CA ASP A 190 -12.58 19.22 2.79
C ASP A 190 -12.95 20.56 2.14
N ASP A 191 -13.12 21.62 2.96
CA ASP A 191 -13.41 22.97 2.48
C ASP A 191 -12.20 23.64 1.81
N GLU A 192 -12.43 24.73 1.10
CA GLU A 192 -11.40 25.43 0.34
C GLU A 192 -10.30 26.00 1.25
N ALA A 193 -10.66 26.47 2.44
CA ALA A 193 -9.69 27.01 3.40
C ALA A 193 -8.74 25.93 3.90
N TYR A 194 -9.27 24.75 4.21
CA TYR A 194 -8.47 23.57 4.56
C TYR A 194 -7.58 23.12 3.39
N ARG A 195 -8.14 23.07 2.17
CA ARG A 195 -7.38 22.70 0.97
C ARG A 195 -6.20 23.63 0.76
N GLN A 196 -6.43 24.94 0.79
CA GLN A 196 -5.36 25.93 0.65
C GLN A 196 -4.31 25.80 1.75
N GLN A 197 -4.74 25.65 3.01
CA GLN A 197 -3.80 25.42 4.12
C GLN A 197 -2.98 24.15 3.95
N ALA A 198 -3.59 23.10 3.42
CA ALA A 198 -2.90 21.82 3.17
C ALA A 198 -1.87 21.92 2.04
N LEU A 199 -2.20 22.65 0.96
CA LEU A 199 -1.28 22.95 -0.15
C LEU A 199 -0.10 23.79 0.32
N ASP A 200 -0.36 24.78 1.15
CA ASP A 200 0.69 25.64 1.71
C ASP A 200 1.72 24.89 2.56
N LYS A 201 1.43 23.65 2.99
CA LYS A 201 2.37 22.79 3.73
C LYS A 201 3.40 22.09 2.85
N SER A 202 3.32 22.16 1.53
CA SER A 202 4.31 21.62 0.61
C SER A 202 5.07 22.75 -0.11
N LEU A 203 6.28 22.47 -0.60
CA LEU A 203 7.03 23.44 -1.41
C LEU A 203 6.40 23.63 -2.78
N MET A 204 5.82 22.56 -3.33
CA MET A 204 5.22 22.60 -4.68
C MET A 204 3.88 23.35 -4.71
N LYS A 205 3.13 23.42 -3.61
CA LYS A 205 1.85 24.14 -3.47
C LYS A 205 0.79 23.80 -4.52
N ILE A 206 0.83 22.58 -5.05
CA ILE A 206 -0.15 22.08 -6.01
C ILE A 206 -0.95 20.94 -5.39
N ALA A 207 -2.18 20.74 -5.83
CA ALA A 207 -2.95 19.55 -5.49
C ALA A 207 -2.34 18.35 -6.22
N PRO A 208 -1.77 17.38 -5.51
CA PRO A 208 -1.27 16.18 -6.15
C PRO A 208 -2.45 15.33 -6.61
N VAL A 209 -2.16 14.38 -7.48
CA VAL A 209 -3.11 13.40 -7.97
C VAL A 209 -2.54 11.99 -7.75
N GLU A 210 -3.42 11.01 -7.67
CA GLU A 210 -3.05 9.60 -7.47
C GLU A 210 -2.13 9.06 -8.57
N LYS A 211 -2.12 9.70 -9.73
CA LYS A 211 -1.22 9.38 -10.85
C LYS A 211 0.26 9.47 -10.47
N GLU A 212 0.65 10.37 -9.56
CA GLU A 212 2.03 10.45 -9.07
C GLU A 212 2.49 9.15 -8.41
N ILE A 213 1.58 8.45 -7.74
CA ILE A 213 1.86 7.16 -7.11
C ILE A 213 1.92 6.05 -8.15
N SER A 214 0.96 5.99 -9.09
CA SER A 214 0.93 4.94 -10.11
C SER A 214 2.12 5.03 -11.07
N ASP A 215 2.52 6.23 -11.50
CA ASP A 215 3.70 6.42 -12.37
C ASP A 215 4.99 5.94 -11.68
N LEU A 216 5.13 6.22 -10.39
CA LEU A 216 6.28 5.73 -9.62
C LEU A 216 6.26 4.20 -9.49
N ILE A 217 5.08 3.58 -9.29
CA ILE A 217 4.97 2.11 -9.25
C ILE A 217 5.32 1.52 -10.61
N ASP A 218 4.85 2.09 -11.71
CA ASP A 218 5.19 1.65 -13.07
C ASP A 218 6.71 1.71 -13.31
N TYR A 219 7.37 2.80 -12.88
CA TYR A 219 8.82 2.88 -12.90
C TYR A 219 9.48 1.77 -12.08
N LEU A 220 9.03 1.53 -10.85
CA LEU A 220 9.59 0.49 -9.99
C LEU A 220 9.40 -0.90 -10.58
N PHE A 221 8.28 -1.16 -11.25
CA PHE A 221 8.01 -2.45 -11.90
C PHE A 221 8.90 -2.69 -13.13
N THR A 222 9.28 -1.64 -13.86
CA THR A 222 10.18 -1.74 -15.02
C THR A 222 11.65 -1.77 -14.62
N SER A 223 12.02 -1.15 -13.51
CA SER A 223 13.39 -1.16 -13.00
C SER A 223 13.81 -2.56 -12.55
N ARG A 224 14.97 -3.03 -12.97
CA ARG A 224 15.55 -4.31 -12.55
C ARG A 224 16.61 -4.17 -11.45
N TYR A 225 16.90 -2.96 -10.99
CA TYR A 225 18.03 -2.68 -10.10
C TYR A 225 17.66 -1.87 -8.85
N VAL A 226 16.42 -1.38 -8.73
CA VAL A 226 15.95 -0.61 -7.58
C VAL A 226 15.26 -1.53 -6.58
N THR A 227 15.86 -1.68 -5.39
CA THR A 227 15.29 -2.43 -4.26
C THR A 227 15.79 -1.87 -2.93
N GLY A 228 15.00 -2.01 -1.87
CA GLY A 228 15.32 -1.56 -0.52
C GLY A 228 15.29 -0.04 -0.36
N ARG A 229 14.54 0.69 -1.20
CA ARG A 229 14.47 2.15 -1.20
C ARG A 229 13.08 2.65 -0.81
N SER A 230 13.06 3.81 -0.17
CA SER A 230 11.86 4.59 0.10
C SER A 230 11.89 5.84 -0.78
N PHE A 231 10.77 6.10 -1.47
CA PHE A 231 10.62 7.22 -2.41
C PHE A 231 9.56 8.18 -1.89
N ALA A 232 9.96 9.40 -1.59
CA ALA A 232 9.04 10.43 -1.16
C ALA A 232 8.22 10.96 -2.35
N VAL A 233 6.88 11.03 -2.17
CA VAL A 233 5.94 11.68 -3.08
C VAL A 233 5.16 12.68 -2.25
N ASP A 234 5.80 13.78 -1.87
CA ASP A 234 5.34 14.64 -0.77
C ASP A 234 5.37 16.15 -1.09
N GLY A 235 5.77 16.52 -2.31
CA GLY A 235 5.89 17.92 -2.73
C GLY A 235 6.92 18.71 -1.94
N GLY A 236 7.92 18.05 -1.36
CA GLY A 236 8.95 18.68 -0.52
C GLY A 236 8.43 19.10 0.87
N ARG A 237 7.37 18.49 1.35
CA ARG A 237 6.74 18.84 2.63
C ARG A 237 7.66 18.76 3.85
N PRO A 238 8.57 17.78 4.01
CA PRO A 238 9.51 17.73 5.14
C PRO A 238 10.54 18.86 5.16
N LEU A 239 10.77 19.50 4.02
CA LEU A 239 11.80 20.55 3.86
C LEU A 239 11.28 21.95 4.23
N ARG A 240 10.04 22.07 4.68
CA ARG A 240 9.39 23.33 5.00
C ARG A 240 9.35 23.63 6.50
#